data_6f10a750269a1d179fa0b59ad02a9d9c
#
_entry.id   6f10a750269a1d179fa0b59ad02a9d9c
#
_cell.length_a   1.000
_cell.length_b   1.000
_cell.length_c   1.000
_cell.angle_alpha   90.00
_cell.angle_beta   90.00
_cell.angle_gamma   90.00
#
_symmetry.space_group_name_H-M   'P 1'
#
loop_
_entity.id
_entity.type
_entity.pdbx_description
1 polymer ?
#
loop_
_entity_poly.entity_id
_entity_poly.type
_entity_poly.pdbx_seq_one_letter_code
_entity_poly.pdbx_strand_id
1 'polypeptide(L)'
;FLAVTAIIALGIGFMTGLGSVKPKLIGTLDKYYSDRAVPDLILKSTAGFSQAQIDALKDLSDDFSFMPVTAMDAQADGKTVRIQYMPLSELNLNRLELVEGKFPSTAAEMVVERESRYFAAYRVGDTVSYMGRDFTVSGVVVNPLMFSEEEEPSLTDADTYIDAVFYFDSALSFMPVTSDLYVRVESAHGHKLFSKKYDSAVEDAKKELAAALGDSAQDVVYLTLRENFSSAMYEEYAQKVYNISIIFSVFFVGVSVLVISTTMTRLAEEERSAIGCYKTLGYDDGKIMFKYLFFSMFSCIIGSLCGFLGITNLLVYLICKAFSFAFRMPPVSYTHLRAHETLM
;
A
#
# COMPACT_ATOMS: atom_id res chain seq x y z
N PHE A 1 -3.87 11.31 -39.52
CA PHE A 1 -4.12 12.12 -38.33
C PHE A 1 -4.52 11.23 -37.15
N LEU A 2 -5.67 10.51 -37.20
CA LEU A 2 -6.20 9.70 -36.09
C LEU A 2 -5.20 8.68 -35.54
N ALA A 3 -4.45 7.98 -36.40
CA ALA A 3 -3.47 6.99 -35.96
C ALA A 3 -2.34 7.61 -35.15
N VAL A 4 -1.79 8.76 -35.60
CA VAL A 4 -0.73 9.49 -34.91
C VAL A 4 -1.25 10.00 -33.55
N THR A 5 -2.43 10.62 -33.55
CA THR A 5 -3.08 11.13 -32.34
C THR A 5 -3.35 10.01 -31.35
N ALA A 6 -3.83 8.84 -31.79
CA ALA A 6 -4.12 7.69 -30.94
C ALA A 6 -2.84 7.12 -30.27
N ILE A 7 -1.74 6.99 -31.03
CA ILE A 7 -0.47 6.47 -30.49
C ILE A 7 0.12 7.43 -29.47
N ILE A 8 0.06 8.74 -29.74
CA ILE A 8 0.51 9.76 -28.78
C ILE A 8 -0.36 9.72 -27.52
N ALA A 9 -1.70 9.61 -27.67
CA ALA A 9 -2.61 9.51 -26.56
C ALA A 9 -2.32 8.27 -25.70
N LEU A 10 -2.07 7.11 -26.30
CA LEU A 10 -1.65 5.91 -25.60
C LEU A 10 -0.32 6.14 -24.86
N GLY A 11 0.71 6.66 -25.53
CA GLY A 11 2.02 6.89 -24.93
C GLY A 11 1.95 7.81 -23.72
N ILE A 12 1.30 8.95 -23.83
CA ILE A 12 1.12 9.92 -22.74
C ILE A 12 0.25 9.31 -21.61
N GLY A 13 -0.86 8.66 -21.98
CA GLY A 13 -1.76 8.02 -21.03
C GLY A 13 -1.09 6.93 -20.21
N PHE A 14 -0.26 6.09 -20.82
CA PHE A 14 0.52 5.07 -20.10
C PHE A 14 1.59 5.71 -19.21
N MET A 15 2.35 6.66 -19.74
CA MET A 15 3.40 7.35 -18.98
C MET A 15 2.83 8.01 -17.71
N THR A 16 1.79 8.82 -17.87
CA THR A 16 1.20 9.57 -16.76
C THR A 16 0.32 8.70 -15.88
N GLY A 17 -0.42 7.75 -16.46
CA GLY A 17 -1.30 6.82 -15.75
C GLY A 17 -0.50 5.92 -14.82
N LEU A 18 0.35 5.06 -15.36
CA LEU A 18 1.15 4.13 -14.56
C LEU A 18 2.10 4.87 -13.61
N GLY A 19 2.74 5.96 -14.07
CA GLY A 19 3.66 6.75 -13.24
C GLY A 19 3.01 7.39 -12.02
N SER A 20 1.69 7.69 -12.09
CA SER A 20 0.95 8.25 -10.97
C SER A 20 0.40 7.21 -9.97
N VAL A 21 0.44 5.93 -10.30
CA VAL A 21 -0.13 4.84 -9.47
C VAL A 21 0.61 4.72 -8.14
N LYS A 22 1.95 4.58 -8.16
CA LYS A 22 2.71 4.40 -6.92
C LYS A 22 2.49 5.52 -5.90
N PRO A 23 2.60 6.82 -6.24
CA PRO A 23 2.32 7.90 -5.30
C PRO A 23 0.89 7.85 -4.72
N LYS A 24 -0.10 7.45 -5.52
CA LYS A 24 -1.50 7.33 -5.07
C LYS A 24 -1.68 6.14 -4.13
N LEU A 25 -1.10 5.00 -4.45
CA LEU A 25 -1.14 3.81 -3.60
C LEU A 25 -0.50 4.09 -2.24
N ILE A 26 0.73 4.63 -2.22
CA ILE A 26 1.42 4.97 -0.96
C ILE A 26 0.64 6.03 -0.18
N GLY A 27 0.06 7.05 -0.84
CA GLY A 27 -0.78 8.04 -0.16
C GLY A 27 -2.07 7.46 0.43
N THR A 28 -2.64 6.40 -0.19
CA THR A 28 -3.79 5.68 0.37
C THR A 28 -3.39 4.87 1.59
N LEU A 29 -2.25 4.18 1.52
CA LEU A 29 -1.69 3.44 2.64
C LEU A 29 -1.36 4.37 3.82
N ASP A 30 -0.73 5.50 3.57
CA ASP A 30 -0.38 6.53 4.55
C ASP A 30 -1.62 7.02 5.32
N LYS A 31 -2.70 7.34 4.57
CA LYS A 31 -3.98 7.70 5.17
C LYS A 31 -4.58 6.55 5.99
N TYR A 32 -4.60 5.34 5.46
CA TYR A 32 -5.13 4.16 6.14
C TYR A 32 -4.40 3.90 7.46
N TYR A 33 -3.08 3.99 7.45
CA TYR A 33 -2.26 3.81 8.63
C TYR A 33 -2.46 4.94 9.66
N SER A 34 -2.55 6.17 9.20
CA SER A 34 -2.85 7.30 10.07
C SER A 34 -4.23 7.18 10.74
N ASP A 35 -5.26 6.84 9.97
CA ASP A 35 -6.64 6.69 10.47
C ASP A 35 -6.76 5.55 11.50
N ARG A 36 -5.92 4.52 11.40
CA ARG A 36 -5.92 3.33 12.27
C ARG A 36 -4.84 3.37 13.35
N ALA A 37 -4.08 4.45 13.45
CA ALA A 37 -2.96 4.60 14.38
C ALA A 37 -1.99 3.40 14.33
N VAL A 38 -1.61 2.98 13.11
CA VAL A 38 -0.68 1.86 12.90
C VAL A 38 0.69 2.22 13.48
N PRO A 39 1.38 1.31 14.21
CA PRO A 39 2.70 1.55 14.77
C PRO A 39 3.76 1.67 13.66
N ASP A 40 4.74 2.55 13.85
CA ASP A 40 5.87 2.73 12.94
C ASP A 40 6.97 1.71 13.15
N LEU A 41 7.07 1.21 14.39
CA LEU A 41 8.01 0.19 14.84
C LEU A 41 7.29 -0.90 15.65
N ILE A 42 7.76 -2.13 15.50
CA ILE A 42 7.40 -3.26 16.36
C ILE A 42 8.68 -3.79 16.96
N LEU A 43 8.83 -3.66 18.26
CA LEU A 43 9.92 -4.25 19.02
C LEU A 43 9.50 -5.66 19.41
N LYS A 44 10.29 -6.66 19.04
CA LYS A 44 10.04 -8.06 19.37
C LYS A 44 11.15 -8.62 20.25
N SER A 45 10.78 -9.22 21.37
CA SER A 45 11.71 -9.90 22.26
C SER A 45 11.28 -11.34 22.53
N THR A 46 12.18 -12.30 22.31
CA THR A 46 11.94 -13.70 22.62
C THR A 46 11.91 -13.97 24.14
N ALA A 47 12.63 -13.16 24.91
CA ALA A 47 12.60 -13.20 26.38
C ALA A 47 11.39 -12.45 26.94
N GLY A 48 10.75 -11.61 26.13
CA GLY A 48 9.68 -10.71 26.50
C GLY A 48 10.18 -9.43 27.16
N PHE A 49 9.26 -8.48 27.34
CA PHE A 49 9.49 -7.21 28.01
C PHE A 49 8.98 -7.25 29.44
N SER A 50 9.82 -6.90 30.39
CA SER A 50 9.40 -6.68 31.77
C SER A 50 8.61 -5.37 31.91
N GLN A 51 7.75 -5.29 32.94
CA GLN A 51 7.00 -4.04 33.19
C GLN A 51 7.94 -2.84 33.43
N ALA A 52 9.08 -3.05 34.09
CA ALA A 52 10.08 -2.02 34.32
C ALA A 52 10.69 -1.46 33.02
N GLN A 53 10.93 -2.33 32.03
CA GLN A 53 11.41 -1.90 30.70
C GLN A 53 10.33 -1.13 29.95
N ILE A 54 9.08 -1.59 30.00
CA ILE A 54 7.95 -0.91 29.35
C ILE A 54 7.77 0.50 29.98
N ASP A 55 7.82 0.61 31.30
CA ASP A 55 7.66 1.89 31.98
C ASP A 55 8.83 2.83 31.69
N ALA A 56 10.08 2.34 31.69
CA ALA A 56 11.24 3.11 31.31
C ALA A 56 11.18 3.65 29.86
N LEU A 57 10.64 2.84 28.93
CA LEU A 57 10.44 3.29 27.56
C LEU A 57 9.34 4.34 27.44
N LYS A 58 8.24 4.21 28.21
CA LYS A 58 7.16 5.19 28.23
C LYS A 58 7.59 6.56 28.77
N ASP A 59 8.50 6.54 29.74
CA ASP A 59 9.02 7.76 30.36
C ASP A 59 10.13 8.44 29.51
N LEU A 60 10.55 7.81 28.39
CA LEU A 60 11.67 8.29 27.58
C LEU A 60 11.36 9.61 26.86
N SER A 61 10.21 9.69 26.21
CA SER A 61 9.81 10.86 25.43
C SER A 61 8.31 10.85 25.12
N ASP A 62 7.70 12.03 25.07
CA ASP A 62 6.32 12.23 24.60
C ASP A 62 6.17 11.97 23.08
N ASP A 63 7.27 11.80 22.34
CA ASP A 63 7.27 11.45 20.92
C ASP A 63 6.84 10.00 20.65
N PHE A 64 6.80 9.16 21.70
CA PHE A 64 6.50 7.74 21.58
C PHE A 64 5.19 7.36 22.23
N SER A 65 4.35 6.64 21.48
CA SER A 65 3.18 5.97 22.04
C SER A 65 3.39 4.46 21.96
N PHE A 66 3.09 3.75 23.04
CA PHE A 66 3.35 2.33 23.19
C PHE A 66 2.08 1.52 23.41
N MET A 67 2.03 0.31 22.82
CA MET A 67 1.01 -0.69 23.09
C MET A 67 1.66 -2.06 23.27
N PRO A 68 1.56 -2.69 24.46
CA PRO A 68 2.05 -4.05 24.67
C PRO A 68 1.16 -5.07 23.96
N VAL A 69 1.79 -6.02 23.30
CA VAL A 69 1.14 -7.12 22.59
C VAL A 69 1.90 -8.41 22.87
N THR A 70 1.19 -9.54 22.94
CA THR A 70 1.82 -10.85 22.88
C THR A 70 1.37 -11.52 21.59
N ALA A 71 2.32 -11.96 20.79
CA ALA A 71 2.05 -12.70 19.56
C ALA A 71 2.77 -14.03 19.59
N MET A 72 2.03 -15.12 19.32
CA MET A 72 2.58 -16.47 19.23
C MET A 72 1.80 -17.29 18.21
N ASP A 73 2.48 -18.22 17.57
CA ASP A 73 1.81 -19.19 16.72
C ASP A 73 1.58 -20.49 17.48
N ALA A 74 0.41 -21.10 17.27
CA ALA A 74 -0.06 -22.28 17.97
C ALA A 74 -0.88 -23.18 17.05
N GLN A 75 -1.22 -24.38 17.55
CA GLN A 75 -2.16 -25.28 16.88
C GLN A 75 -3.54 -25.18 17.56
N ALA A 76 -4.58 -24.94 16.77
CA ALA A 76 -5.97 -24.97 17.20
C ALA A 76 -6.82 -25.65 16.13
N ASP A 77 -7.62 -26.65 16.51
CA ASP A 77 -8.50 -27.41 15.60
C ASP A 77 -7.77 -27.94 14.35
N GLY A 78 -6.50 -28.37 14.51
CA GLY A 78 -5.67 -28.88 13.42
C GLY A 78 -5.15 -27.84 12.42
N LYS A 79 -5.26 -26.56 12.75
CA LYS A 79 -4.78 -25.42 11.96
C LYS A 79 -3.65 -24.72 12.68
N THR A 80 -2.71 -24.15 11.93
CA THR A 80 -1.69 -23.24 12.45
C THR A 80 -2.31 -21.86 12.59
N VAL A 81 -2.42 -21.37 13.82
CA VAL A 81 -3.09 -20.10 14.12
C VAL A 81 -2.13 -19.15 14.82
N ARG A 82 -2.22 -17.88 14.47
CA ARG A 82 -1.56 -16.81 15.23
C ARG A 82 -2.48 -16.32 16.32
N ILE A 83 -1.99 -16.31 17.54
CA ILE A 83 -2.68 -15.79 18.70
C ILE A 83 -2.06 -14.47 19.08
N GLN A 84 -2.89 -13.45 19.22
CA GLN A 84 -2.48 -12.12 19.67
C GLN A 84 -3.29 -11.71 20.90
N TYR A 85 -2.59 -11.34 21.96
CA TYR A 85 -3.17 -10.67 23.13
C TYR A 85 -2.86 -9.19 23.02
N MET A 86 -3.90 -8.35 23.03
CA MET A 86 -3.78 -6.90 22.96
C MET A 86 -4.93 -6.22 23.72
N PRO A 87 -4.81 -4.97 24.14
CA PRO A 87 -5.86 -4.28 24.91
C PRO A 87 -7.05 -3.91 24.00
N LEU A 88 -7.89 -4.89 23.64
CA LEU A 88 -8.99 -4.72 22.68
C LEU A 88 -10.05 -3.70 23.15
N SER A 89 -10.20 -3.52 24.44
CA SER A 89 -11.11 -2.54 25.04
C SER A 89 -10.58 -1.09 24.94
N GLU A 90 -9.25 -0.90 24.78
CA GLU A 90 -8.58 0.40 24.77
C GLU A 90 -7.49 0.46 23.67
N LEU A 91 -7.85 0.13 22.43
CA LEU A 91 -6.93 0.16 21.31
C LEU A 91 -6.49 1.60 20.99
N ASN A 92 -5.35 2.01 21.50
CA ASN A 92 -4.71 3.28 21.18
C ASN A 92 -3.88 3.21 19.87
N LEU A 93 -3.22 2.06 19.60
CA LEU A 93 -2.48 1.80 18.38
C LEU A 93 -3.08 0.60 17.63
N ASN A 94 -2.76 0.49 16.35
CA ASN A 94 -3.19 -0.60 15.46
C ASN A 94 -4.68 -0.95 15.62
N ARG A 95 -5.53 0.06 15.48
CA ARG A 95 -6.98 -0.05 15.73
C ARG A 95 -7.61 -1.04 14.76
N LEU A 96 -7.93 -2.23 15.29
CA LEU A 96 -8.65 -3.26 14.53
C LEU A 96 -10.01 -2.73 14.06
N GLU A 97 -10.38 -3.06 12.83
CA GLU A 97 -11.69 -2.72 12.29
C GLU A 97 -12.68 -3.85 12.58
N LEU A 98 -13.67 -3.59 13.41
CA LEU A 98 -14.75 -4.54 13.67
C LEU A 98 -15.67 -4.60 12.45
N VAL A 99 -15.75 -5.75 11.79
CA VAL A 99 -16.59 -6.00 10.60
C VAL A 99 -17.94 -6.57 11.00
N GLU A 100 -17.96 -7.48 12.00
CA GLU A 100 -19.17 -8.16 12.46
C GLU A 100 -19.05 -8.47 13.95
N GLY A 101 -20.17 -8.49 14.66
CA GLY A 101 -20.24 -8.84 16.07
C GLY A 101 -19.77 -7.71 17.00
N LYS A 102 -19.04 -8.07 18.06
CA LYS A 102 -18.54 -7.16 19.11
C LYS A 102 -17.16 -7.59 19.60
N PHE A 103 -16.41 -6.67 20.21
CA PHE A 103 -15.20 -7.03 20.95
C PHE A 103 -15.52 -7.92 22.17
N PRO A 104 -14.58 -8.76 22.64
CA PRO A 104 -14.77 -9.63 23.78
C PRO A 104 -15.20 -8.86 25.02
N SER A 105 -16.15 -9.39 25.75
CA SER A 105 -16.62 -8.89 27.05
C SER A 105 -16.31 -9.82 28.21
N THR A 106 -15.85 -11.03 27.90
CA THR A 106 -15.45 -12.07 28.85
C THR A 106 -14.17 -12.78 28.42
N ALA A 107 -13.46 -13.40 29.35
CA ALA A 107 -12.26 -14.18 29.09
C ALA A 107 -12.49 -15.44 28.21
N ALA A 108 -13.73 -15.84 28.00
CA ALA A 108 -14.10 -16.95 27.14
C ALA A 108 -14.48 -16.53 25.71
N GLU A 109 -14.41 -15.23 25.41
CA GLU A 109 -14.66 -14.67 24.09
C GLU A 109 -13.36 -14.25 23.42
N MET A 110 -13.35 -14.32 22.09
CA MET A 110 -12.27 -13.80 21.25
C MET A 110 -12.82 -13.20 19.97
N VAL A 111 -12.05 -12.37 19.27
CA VAL A 111 -12.34 -11.96 17.89
C VAL A 111 -11.34 -12.61 16.94
N VAL A 112 -11.79 -12.80 15.70
CA VAL A 112 -11.00 -13.48 14.67
C VAL A 112 -10.73 -12.56 13.49
N GLU A 113 -9.58 -12.75 12.82
CA GLU A 113 -9.30 -12.07 11.57
C GLU A 113 -10.32 -12.49 10.51
N ARG A 114 -10.77 -11.54 9.70
CA ARG A 114 -11.71 -11.82 8.61
C ARG A 114 -11.13 -12.84 7.63
N GLU A 115 -11.98 -13.77 7.18
CA GLU A 115 -11.62 -14.72 6.14
C GLU A 115 -10.96 -14.05 4.94
N SER A 116 -10.02 -14.75 4.34
CA SER A 116 -9.35 -14.37 3.12
C SER A 116 -9.19 -15.60 2.24
N ARG A 117 -8.48 -15.44 1.13
CA ARG A 117 -8.11 -16.56 0.27
C ARG A 117 -7.36 -17.67 1.03
N TYR A 118 -6.61 -17.31 2.06
CA TYR A 118 -5.75 -18.22 2.83
C TYR A 118 -6.17 -18.34 4.29
N PHE A 119 -6.92 -17.37 4.82
CA PHE A 119 -7.43 -17.48 6.19
C PHE A 119 -8.78 -18.17 6.23
N ALA A 120 -8.89 -19.12 7.15
CA ALA A 120 -10.12 -19.86 7.38
C ALA A 120 -11.27 -18.96 7.83
N ALA A 121 -12.47 -19.28 7.36
CA ALA A 121 -13.69 -18.62 7.75
C ALA A 121 -14.14 -19.06 9.15
N TYR A 122 -14.32 -18.08 10.03
CA TYR A 122 -14.98 -18.21 11.31
C TYR A 122 -16.14 -17.22 11.39
N ARG A 123 -17.24 -17.61 12.05
CA ARG A 123 -18.43 -16.79 12.20
C ARG A 123 -18.67 -16.43 13.66
N VAL A 124 -19.35 -15.33 13.89
CA VAL A 124 -19.80 -14.96 15.24
C VAL A 124 -20.68 -16.08 15.82
N GLY A 125 -20.32 -16.58 17.00
CA GLY A 125 -20.96 -17.70 17.66
C GLY A 125 -20.25 -19.05 17.51
N ASP A 126 -19.27 -19.17 16.61
CA ASP A 126 -18.46 -20.38 16.50
C ASP A 126 -17.68 -20.61 17.79
N THR A 127 -17.42 -21.88 18.10
CA THR A 127 -16.58 -22.29 19.23
C THR A 127 -15.28 -22.86 18.71
N VAL A 128 -14.15 -22.42 19.27
CA VAL A 128 -12.81 -22.90 18.94
C VAL A 128 -12.13 -23.40 20.19
N SER A 129 -11.59 -24.61 20.12
CA SER A 129 -10.83 -25.22 21.23
C SER A 129 -9.35 -24.85 21.12
N TYR A 130 -8.83 -24.16 22.14
CA TYR A 130 -7.43 -23.79 22.25
C TYR A 130 -6.90 -24.05 23.66
N MET A 131 -5.77 -24.75 23.79
CA MET A 131 -5.14 -25.16 25.07
C MET A 131 -6.12 -25.84 26.02
N GLY A 132 -7.03 -26.68 25.50
CA GLY A 132 -8.02 -27.43 26.28
C GLY A 132 -9.15 -26.57 26.86
N ARG A 133 -9.35 -25.37 26.35
CA ARG A 133 -10.48 -24.48 26.66
C ARG A 133 -11.22 -24.12 25.41
N ASP A 134 -12.52 -23.95 25.54
CA ASP A 134 -13.37 -23.51 24.46
C ASP A 134 -13.57 -22.00 24.52
N PHE A 135 -13.40 -21.34 23.38
CA PHE A 135 -13.59 -19.90 23.21
C PHE A 135 -14.65 -19.63 22.17
N THR A 136 -15.52 -18.66 22.44
CA THR A 136 -16.57 -18.24 21.51
C THR A 136 -16.08 -17.05 20.68
N VAL A 137 -16.25 -17.14 19.36
CA VAL A 137 -16.01 -16.02 18.45
C VAL A 137 -17.07 -14.96 18.69
N SER A 138 -16.72 -13.82 19.27
CA SER A 138 -17.62 -12.70 19.55
C SER A 138 -17.70 -11.70 18.42
N GLY A 139 -16.70 -11.65 17.54
CA GLY A 139 -16.66 -10.77 16.41
C GLY A 139 -15.59 -11.13 15.38
N VAL A 140 -15.72 -10.52 14.23
CA VAL A 140 -14.79 -10.63 13.10
C VAL A 140 -14.15 -9.25 12.87
N VAL A 141 -12.83 -9.21 12.76
CA VAL A 141 -12.05 -7.98 12.64
C VAL A 141 -11.14 -7.98 11.42
N VAL A 142 -10.65 -6.80 11.04
CA VAL A 142 -9.54 -6.63 10.09
C VAL A 142 -8.40 -5.92 10.80
N ASN A 143 -7.22 -6.53 10.77
CA ASN A 143 -6.00 -5.96 11.33
C ASN A 143 -5.30 -5.10 10.26
N PRO A 144 -5.06 -3.80 10.54
CA PRO A 144 -4.37 -2.91 9.61
C PRO A 144 -2.94 -3.33 9.24
N LEU A 145 -2.27 -4.13 10.06
CA LEU A 145 -0.95 -4.69 9.77
C LEU A 145 -0.98 -5.97 8.91
N MET A 146 -2.18 -6.57 8.69
CA MET A 146 -2.36 -7.86 8.02
C MET A 146 -3.38 -7.74 6.88
N PHE A 147 -3.17 -6.82 5.96
CA PHE A 147 -4.11 -6.51 4.88
C PHE A 147 -3.76 -7.16 3.52
N SER A 148 -2.66 -7.90 3.43
CA SER A 148 -2.32 -8.68 2.23
C SER A 148 -3.25 -9.89 2.08
N GLU A 149 -3.57 -10.25 0.85
CA GLU A 149 -4.27 -11.50 0.49
C GLU A 149 -3.27 -12.62 0.12
N GLU A 150 -2.00 -12.51 0.54
CA GLU A 150 -0.98 -13.54 0.40
C GLU A 150 -0.89 -14.39 1.67
N GLU A 151 -0.25 -15.56 1.56
CA GLU A 151 -0.01 -16.44 2.70
C GLU A 151 0.90 -15.78 3.72
N GLU A 152 0.40 -15.61 4.94
CA GLU A 152 1.18 -15.02 6.05
C GLU A 152 2.09 -16.08 6.68
N PRO A 153 3.42 -15.87 6.69
CA PRO A 153 4.34 -16.84 7.24
C PRO A 153 4.21 -16.96 8.77
N SER A 154 4.49 -18.16 9.31
CA SER A 154 4.57 -18.40 10.74
C SER A 154 5.74 -17.64 11.37
N LEU A 155 5.59 -17.25 12.65
CA LEU A 155 6.66 -16.62 13.43
C LEU A 155 7.78 -17.60 13.81
N THR A 156 7.48 -18.89 13.79
CA THR A 156 8.39 -19.96 14.26
C THR A 156 9.02 -20.76 13.14
N ASP A 157 8.38 -20.79 11.97
CA ASP A 157 8.83 -21.58 10.83
C ASP A 157 8.44 -20.86 9.52
N ALA A 158 9.43 -20.41 8.76
CA ALA A 158 9.23 -19.67 7.52
C ALA A 158 8.59 -20.51 6.38
N ASP A 159 8.65 -21.83 6.47
CA ASP A 159 8.06 -22.75 5.49
C ASP A 159 6.60 -23.13 5.85
N THR A 160 6.12 -22.65 7.00
CA THR A 160 4.75 -22.87 7.47
C THR A 160 3.98 -21.55 7.42
N TYR A 161 2.71 -21.62 6.98
CA TYR A 161 1.82 -20.47 6.91
C TYR A 161 0.71 -20.58 7.95
N ILE A 162 0.18 -19.43 8.38
CA ILE A 162 -0.94 -19.40 9.33
C ILE A 162 -2.28 -19.48 8.61
N ASP A 163 -3.18 -20.28 9.17
CA ASP A 163 -4.54 -20.47 8.65
C ASP A 163 -5.56 -19.49 9.22
N ALA A 164 -5.28 -18.88 10.38
CA ALA A 164 -6.15 -17.92 11.03
C ALA A 164 -5.39 -17.05 12.05
N VAL A 165 -6.00 -15.94 12.45
CA VAL A 165 -5.51 -15.10 13.54
C VAL A 165 -6.62 -14.89 14.56
N PHE A 166 -6.31 -15.15 15.82
CA PHE A 166 -7.20 -14.98 16.96
C PHE A 166 -6.70 -13.87 17.88
N TYR A 167 -7.58 -12.99 18.26
CA TYR A 167 -7.27 -11.86 19.12
C TYR A 167 -8.01 -12.01 20.45
N PHE A 168 -7.27 -11.94 21.55
CA PHE A 168 -7.78 -11.97 22.91
C PHE A 168 -7.58 -10.62 23.58
N ASP A 169 -8.52 -10.19 24.39
CA ASP A 169 -8.34 -8.98 25.19
C ASP A 169 -7.37 -9.26 26.34
N SER A 170 -6.24 -8.57 26.36
CA SER A 170 -5.22 -8.68 27.39
C SER A 170 -5.70 -8.22 28.77
N ALA A 171 -6.76 -7.40 28.83
CA ALA A 171 -7.38 -6.99 30.08
C ALA A 171 -8.28 -8.08 30.72
N LEU A 172 -8.83 -8.95 29.88
CA LEU A 172 -9.73 -10.04 30.28
C LEU A 172 -9.03 -11.39 30.42
N SER A 173 -7.97 -11.60 29.66
CA SER A 173 -7.25 -12.86 29.56
C SER A 173 -5.88 -12.76 30.20
N PHE A 174 -5.44 -13.84 30.85
CA PHE A 174 -4.09 -13.91 31.37
C PHE A 174 -3.09 -13.88 30.21
N MET A 175 -2.27 -12.83 30.15
CA MET A 175 -1.18 -12.67 29.21
C MET A 175 0.14 -13.02 29.92
N PRO A 176 0.82 -14.09 29.53
CA PRO A 176 1.97 -14.57 30.28
C PRO A 176 3.19 -13.64 30.18
N VAL A 177 3.45 -13.07 29.02
CA VAL A 177 4.62 -12.21 28.76
C VAL A 177 4.31 -11.29 27.58
N THR A 178 4.67 -10.02 27.67
CA THR A 178 4.65 -9.11 26.51
C THR A 178 5.82 -9.46 25.59
N SER A 179 5.55 -10.07 24.46
CA SER A 179 6.58 -10.42 23.47
C SER A 179 6.86 -9.27 22.50
N ASP A 180 5.86 -8.48 22.20
CA ASP A 180 5.88 -7.42 21.19
C ASP A 180 5.49 -6.08 21.82
N LEU A 181 6.20 -5.03 21.45
CA LEU A 181 5.83 -3.68 21.83
C LEU A 181 5.62 -2.87 20.55
N TYR A 182 4.39 -2.47 20.32
CA TYR A 182 4.03 -1.62 19.20
C TYR A 182 4.34 -0.17 19.55
N VAL A 183 5.08 0.52 18.69
CA VAL A 183 5.55 1.88 18.92
C VAL A 183 5.14 2.77 17.76
N ARG A 184 4.48 3.87 18.08
CA ARG A 184 4.20 4.95 17.16
C ARG A 184 5.14 6.10 17.44
N VAL A 185 5.71 6.69 16.40
CA VAL A 185 6.69 7.78 16.44
C VAL A 185 6.00 9.04 15.91
N GLU A 186 5.60 9.96 16.80
CA GLU A 186 4.79 11.14 16.41
C GLU A 186 5.57 12.06 15.45
N SER A 187 6.88 12.23 15.63
CA SER A 187 7.74 13.02 14.74
C SER A 187 7.79 12.45 13.31
N ALA A 188 7.59 11.15 13.12
CA ALA A 188 7.53 10.53 11.80
C ALA A 188 6.25 10.91 11.03
N HIS A 189 5.12 11.11 11.74
CA HIS A 189 3.81 11.39 11.15
C HIS A 189 3.70 12.76 10.46
N GLY A 190 4.65 13.67 10.64
CA GLY A 190 4.78 14.91 9.88
C GLY A 190 5.29 14.70 8.43
N HIS A 191 5.69 13.49 8.08
CA HIS A 191 6.31 13.14 6.82
C HIS A 191 5.49 12.10 6.06
N LYS A 192 5.58 12.12 4.71
CA LYS A 192 4.93 11.10 3.87
C LYS A 192 5.51 9.71 4.17
N LEU A 193 4.65 8.73 4.31
CA LEU A 193 5.01 7.33 4.52
C LEU A 193 6.09 6.89 3.52
N PHE A 194 7.11 6.20 4.00
CA PHE A 194 8.24 5.69 3.23
C PHE A 194 9.06 6.75 2.49
N SER A 195 8.95 8.02 2.87
CA SER A 195 9.88 9.05 2.41
C SER A 195 11.20 8.97 3.18
N LYS A 196 12.28 9.52 2.59
CA LYS A 196 13.59 9.55 3.27
C LYS A 196 13.55 10.23 4.65
N LYS A 197 12.68 11.22 4.83
CA LYS A 197 12.51 11.91 6.12
C LYS A 197 11.78 11.04 7.13
N TYR A 198 10.73 10.35 6.70
CA TYR A 198 10.03 9.36 7.51
C TYR A 198 10.98 8.25 7.96
N ASP A 199 11.71 7.64 7.01
CA ASP A 199 12.66 6.56 7.30
C ASP A 199 13.77 7.03 8.27
N SER A 200 14.26 8.27 8.11
CA SER A 200 15.26 8.84 9.03
C SER A 200 14.69 9.03 10.45
N ALA A 201 13.47 9.55 10.58
CA ALA A 201 12.83 9.73 11.89
C ALA A 201 12.62 8.37 12.60
N VAL A 202 12.15 7.35 11.88
CA VAL A 202 11.96 5.99 12.41
C VAL A 202 13.31 5.36 12.80
N GLU A 203 14.37 5.56 12.01
CA GLU A 203 15.71 5.02 12.33
C GLU A 203 16.36 5.74 13.53
N ASP A 204 16.11 7.04 13.70
CA ASP A 204 16.60 7.79 14.86
C ASP A 204 15.83 7.37 16.12
N ALA A 205 14.51 7.17 16.03
CA ALA A 205 13.69 6.60 17.10
C ALA A 205 14.17 5.21 17.51
N LYS A 206 14.49 4.35 16.54
CA LYS A 206 15.04 3.01 16.80
C LYS A 206 16.33 3.06 17.61
N LYS A 207 17.26 3.99 17.29
CA LYS A 207 18.52 4.19 18.04
C LYS A 207 18.25 4.66 19.47
N GLU A 208 17.29 5.58 19.64
CA GLU A 208 16.92 6.10 20.94
C GLU A 208 16.30 5.03 21.84
N LEU A 209 15.38 4.23 21.30
CA LEU A 209 14.77 3.09 21.99
C LEU A 209 15.80 2.01 22.36
N ALA A 210 16.74 1.72 21.43
CA ALA A 210 17.82 0.77 21.70
C ALA A 210 18.77 1.27 22.81
N ALA A 211 19.08 2.57 22.83
CA ALA A 211 19.89 3.16 23.88
C ALA A 211 19.20 3.09 25.26
N ALA A 212 17.88 3.28 25.31
CA ALA A 212 17.09 3.18 26.55
C ALA A 212 17.01 1.74 27.09
N LEU A 213 16.99 0.72 26.21
CA LEU A 213 16.99 -0.68 26.59
C LEU A 213 18.37 -1.19 27.05
N GLY A 214 19.46 -0.46 26.74
CA GLY A 214 20.81 -0.80 27.14
C GLY A 214 21.23 -2.21 26.69
N ASP A 215 21.74 -3.03 27.61
CA ASP A 215 22.20 -4.40 27.29
C ASP A 215 21.08 -5.30 26.76
N SER A 216 19.83 -5.05 27.15
CA SER A 216 18.65 -5.81 26.66
C SER A 216 18.32 -5.53 25.20
N ALA A 217 18.86 -4.46 24.61
CA ALA A 217 18.61 -4.12 23.20
C ALA A 217 19.11 -5.18 22.22
N GLN A 218 20.08 -6.01 22.61
CA GLN A 218 20.64 -7.09 21.79
C GLN A 218 19.64 -8.26 21.58
N ASP A 219 18.71 -8.44 22.53
CA ASP A 219 17.68 -9.50 22.49
C ASP A 219 16.38 -9.00 21.84
N VAL A 220 16.37 -7.79 21.30
CA VAL A 220 15.21 -7.15 20.69
C VAL A 220 15.41 -6.99 19.19
N VAL A 221 14.44 -7.47 18.42
CA VAL A 221 14.35 -7.24 16.98
C VAL A 221 13.45 -6.03 16.75
N TYR A 222 13.95 -5.05 15.99
CA TYR A 222 13.24 -3.82 15.65
C TYR A 222 12.71 -3.92 14.23
N LEU A 223 11.41 -4.14 14.06
CA LEU A 223 10.77 -4.22 12.76
C LEU A 223 10.09 -2.90 12.42
N THR A 224 10.48 -2.32 11.29
CA THR A 224 9.83 -1.14 10.73
C THR A 224 8.61 -1.53 9.90
N LEU A 225 7.77 -0.57 9.54
CA LEU A 225 6.65 -0.83 8.61
C LEU A 225 7.10 -1.36 7.24
N ARG A 226 8.33 -1.03 6.79
CA ARG A 226 8.87 -1.62 5.55
C ARG A 226 9.14 -3.11 5.65
N GLU A 227 9.40 -3.61 6.85
CA GLU A 227 9.69 -5.01 7.13
C GLU A 227 8.43 -5.79 7.52
N ASN A 228 7.30 -5.09 7.76
CA ASN A 228 6.01 -5.75 7.93
C ASN A 228 5.59 -6.41 6.62
N PHE A 229 5.16 -7.67 6.68
CA PHE A 229 4.85 -8.49 5.49
C PHE A 229 3.87 -7.82 4.54
N SER A 230 2.72 -7.37 5.02
CA SER A 230 1.70 -6.72 4.17
C SER A 230 2.18 -5.41 3.56
N SER A 231 2.91 -4.59 4.34
CA SER A 231 3.48 -3.31 3.87
C SER A 231 4.55 -3.53 2.81
N ALA A 232 5.46 -4.47 3.05
CA ALA A 232 6.55 -4.84 2.13
C ALA A 232 5.99 -5.31 0.78
N MET A 233 5.02 -6.22 0.82
CA MET A 233 4.35 -6.72 -0.37
C MET A 233 3.65 -5.59 -1.14
N TYR A 234 2.94 -4.72 -0.43
CA TYR A 234 2.24 -3.59 -1.06
C TYR A 234 3.21 -2.62 -1.74
N GLU A 235 4.30 -2.26 -1.06
CA GLU A 235 5.34 -1.38 -1.64
C GLU A 235 6.03 -2.06 -2.84
N GLU A 236 6.33 -3.36 -2.75
CA GLU A 236 6.94 -4.11 -3.84
C GLU A 236 6.04 -4.15 -5.09
N TYR A 237 4.74 -4.44 -4.93
CA TYR A 237 3.79 -4.42 -6.04
C TYR A 237 3.65 -3.01 -6.64
N ALA A 238 3.57 -1.98 -5.80
CA ALA A 238 3.53 -0.59 -6.26
C ALA A 238 4.81 -0.21 -7.04
N GLN A 239 5.99 -0.70 -6.58
CA GLN A 239 7.26 -0.49 -7.25
C GLN A 239 7.35 -1.26 -8.59
N LYS A 240 6.84 -2.48 -8.65
CA LYS A 240 6.74 -3.26 -9.91
C LYS A 240 5.93 -2.50 -10.96
N VAL A 241 4.77 -1.95 -10.58
CA VAL A 241 3.94 -1.14 -11.48
C VAL A 241 4.70 0.11 -11.95
N TYR A 242 5.41 0.78 -11.06
CA TYR A 242 6.23 1.95 -11.41
C TYR A 242 7.36 1.60 -12.39
N ASN A 243 8.07 0.50 -12.17
CA ASN A 243 9.15 0.05 -13.06
C ASN A 243 8.62 -0.30 -14.46
N ILE A 244 7.48 -0.97 -14.53
CA ILE A 244 6.77 -1.24 -15.77
C ILE A 244 6.43 0.07 -16.50
N SER A 245 5.97 1.09 -15.76
CA SER A 245 5.66 2.42 -16.30
C SER A 245 6.85 3.03 -17.07
N ILE A 246 8.05 2.96 -16.50
CA ILE A 246 9.25 3.51 -17.14
C ILE A 246 9.54 2.79 -18.47
N ILE A 247 9.50 1.47 -18.46
CA ILE A 247 9.78 0.65 -19.66
C ILE A 247 8.77 0.96 -20.77
N PHE A 248 7.48 0.96 -20.43
CA PHE A 248 6.43 1.27 -21.40
C PHE A 248 6.52 2.72 -21.92
N SER A 249 6.87 3.68 -21.05
CA SER A 249 7.05 5.07 -21.48
C SER A 249 8.13 5.21 -22.54
N VAL A 250 9.29 4.61 -22.33
CA VAL A 250 10.40 4.63 -23.32
C VAL A 250 9.98 3.96 -24.63
N PHE A 251 9.30 2.82 -24.54
CA PHE A 251 8.80 2.09 -25.72
C PHE A 251 7.81 2.94 -26.52
N PHE A 252 6.79 3.51 -25.87
CA PHE A 252 5.78 4.32 -26.57
C PHE A 252 6.34 5.62 -27.15
N VAL A 253 7.32 6.26 -26.50
CA VAL A 253 8.03 7.40 -27.07
C VAL A 253 8.75 6.98 -28.35
N GLY A 254 9.48 5.87 -28.35
CA GLY A 254 10.17 5.35 -29.53
C GLY A 254 9.21 5.05 -30.68
N VAL A 255 8.10 4.36 -30.38
CA VAL A 255 7.06 4.06 -31.40
C VAL A 255 6.43 5.35 -31.95
N SER A 256 6.14 6.33 -31.06
CA SER A 256 5.57 7.62 -31.49
C SER A 256 6.49 8.36 -32.44
N VAL A 257 7.79 8.42 -32.16
CA VAL A 257 8.79 9.05 -33.03
C VAL A 257 8.82 8.36 -34.40
N LEU A 258 8.85 7.03 -34.43
CA LEU A 258 8.84 6.24 -35.67
C LEU A 258 7.59 6.52 -36.51
N VAL A 259 6.40 6.48 -35.86
CA VAL A 259 5.12 6.67 -36.58
C VAL A 259 4.98 8.11 -37.08
N ILE A 260 5.37 9.10 -36.27
CA ILE A 260 5.35 10.51 -36.73
C ILE A 260 6.31 10.68 -37.90
N SER A 261 7.54 10.18 -37.81
CA SER A 261 8.55 10.28 -38.88
C SER A 261 8.06 9.66 -40.18
N THR A 262 7.59 8.40 -40.12
CA THR A 262 7.10 7.69 -41.33
C THR A 262 5.87 8.36 -41.92
N THR A 263 4.93 8.83 -41.08
CA THR A 263 3.72 9.53 -41.53
C THR A 263 4.06 10.87 -42.19
N MET A 264 5.00 11.63 -41.64
CA MET A 264 5.43 12.92 -42.21
C MET A 264 6.20 12.72 -43.52
N THR A 265 7.07 11.71 -43.61
CA THR A 265 7.77 11.38 -44.87
C THR A 265 6.76 11.02 -45.98
N ARG A 266 5.82 10.15 -45.66
CA ARG A 266 4.77 9.76 -46.61
C ARG A 266 3.89 10.94 -47.04
N LEU A 267 3.48 11.80 -46.07
CA LEU A 267 2.68 13.00 -46.38
C LEU A 267 3.44 13.96 -47.30
N ALA A 268 4.75 14.15 -47.05
CA ALA A 268 5.60 15.00 -47.90
C ALA A 268 5.75 14.43 -49.34
N GLU A 269 5.83 13.09 -49.46
CA GLU A 269 5.89 12.41 -50.76
C GLU A 269 4.55 12.54 -51.52
N GLU A 270 3.42 12.31 -50.86
CA GLU A 270 2.08 12.44 -51.43
C GLU A 270 1.78 13.88 -51.88
N GLU A 271 2.20 14.90 -51.11
CA GLU A 271 2.00 16.32 -51.43
C GLU A 271 3.16 16.94 -52.24
N ARG A 272 4.09 16.16 -52.81
CA ARG A 272 5.27 16.67 -53.50
C ARG A 272 4.92 17.62 -54.65
N SER A 273 3.84 17.35 -55.41
CA SER A 273 3.37 18.19 -56.46
C SER A 273 2.84 19.53 -55.97
N ALA A 274 2.09 19.53 -54.85
CA ALA A 274 1.59 20.73 -54.22
C ALA A 274 2.73 21.59 -53.66
N ILE A 275 3.73 20.95 -53.02
CA ILE A 275 4.94 21.64 -52.53
C ILE A 275 5.69 22.32 -53.69
N GLY A 276 5.82 21.66 -54.85
CA GLY A 276 6.41 22.24 -56.06
C GLY A 276 5.63 23.45 -56.55
N CYS A 277 4.30 23.39 -56.54
CA CYS A 277 3.43 24.50 -56.93
C CYS A 277 3.57 25.70 -55.97
N TYR A 278 3.64 25.48 -54.68
CA TYR A 278 3.88 26.57 -53.70
C TYR A 278 5.24 27.23 -53.92
N LYS A 279 6.28 26.49 -54.19
CA LYS A 279 7.61 27.05 -54.52
C LYS A 279 7.58 27.91 -55.78
N THR A 280 6.89 27.49 -56.84
CA THR A 280 6.76 28.28 -58.06
C THR A 280 5.95 29.55 -57.86
N LEU A 281 5.03 29.58 -56.90
CA LEU A 281 4.30 30.75 -56.46
C LEU A 281 5.10 31.69 -55.55
N GLY A 282 6.36 31.37 -55.24
CA GLY A 282 7.24 32.21 -54.42
C GLY A 282 7.10 32.05 -52.91
N TYR A 283 6.47 30.96 -52.42
CA TYR A 283 6.43 30.69 -51.00
C TYR A 283 7.79 30.24 -50.51
N ASP A 284 8.22 30.79 -49.36
CA ASP A 284 9.45 30.43 -48.68
C ASP A 284 9.37 29.00 -48.10
N ASP A 285 10.49 28.28 -48.13
CA ASP A 285 10.59 26.91 -47.62
C ASP A 285 10.16 26.79 -46.15
N GLY A 286 10.44 27.82 -45.34
CA GLY A 286 10.01 27.84 -43.93
C GLY A 286 8.49 27.87 -43.76
N LYS A 287 7.76 28.59 -44.63
CA LYS A 287 6.28 28.61 -44.59
C LYS A 287 5.66 27.29 -45.01
N ILE A 288 6.24 26.65 -45.99
CA ILE A 288 5.79 25.33 -46.45
C ILE A 288 6.03 24.31 -45.33
N MET A 289 7.24 24.28 -44.76
CA MET A 289 7.58 23.37 -43.65
C MET A 289 6.69 23.58 -42.43
N PHE A 290 6.35 24.85 -42.11
CA PHE A 290 5.49 25.19 -41.00
C PHE A 290 4.08 24.56 -41.09
N LYS A 291 3.51 24.43 -42.29
CA LYS A 291 2.22 23.75 -42.54
C LYS A 291 2.26 22.32 -42.01
N TYR A 292 3.32 21.54 -42.31
CA TYR A 292 3.45 20.15 -41.91
C TYR A 292 3.80 20.01 -40.43
N LEU A 293 4.63 20.93 -39.94
CA LEU A 293 4.99 20.99 -38.51
C LEU A 293 3.76 21.31 -37.65
N PHE A 294 2.92 22.23 -38.10
CA PHE A 294 1.67 22.57 -37.43
C PHE A 294 0.70 21.41 -37.37
N PHE A 295 0.58 20.62 -38.43
CA PHE A 295 -0.25 19.42 -38.46
C PHE A 295 0.23 18.39 -37.41
N SER A 296 1.54 18.15 -37.35
CA SER A 296 2.15 17.24 -36.35
C SER A 296 1.95 17.74 -34.94
N MET A 297 2.21 19.04 -34.70
CA MET A 297 2.05 19.69 -33.40
C MET A 297 0.60 19.61 -32.88
N PHE A 298 -0.37 19.84 -33.78
CA PHE A 298 -1.79 19.76 -33.44
C PHE A 298 -2.21 18.33 -33.05
N SER A 299 -1.70 17.32 -33.78
CA SER A 299 -1.89 15.92 -33.42
C SER A 299 -1.31 15.57 -32.04
N CYS A 300 -0.12 16.12 -31.72
CA CYS A 300 0.52 15.94 -30.42
C CYS A 300 -0.29 16.57 -29.30
N ILE A 301 -0.78 17.76 -29.48
CA ILE A 301 -1.59 18.48 -28.47
C ILE A 301 -2.88 17.72 -28.15
N ILE A 302 -3.65 17.36 -29.19
CA ILE A 302 -4.90 16.61 -29.04
C ILE A 302 -4.62 15.23 -28.43
N GLY A 303 -3.62 14.50 -28.93
CA GLY A 303 -3.24 13.20 -28.41
C GLY A 303 -2.83 13.26 -26.95
N SER A 304 -2.02 14.25 -26.56
CA SER A 304 -1.61 14.45 -25.16
C SER A 304 -2.80 14.76 -24.25
N LEU A 305 -3.71 15.61 -24.70
CA LEU A 305 -4.91 15.97 -23.93
C LEU A 305 -5.83 14.75 -23.72
N CYS A 306 -6.11 14.01 -24.80
CA CYS A 306 -6.91 12.79 -24.74
C CYS A 306 -6.24 11.71 -23.87
N GLY A 307 -4.92 11.54 -24.00
CA GLY A 307 -4.14 10.60 -23.21
C GLY A 307 -4.18 10.94 -21.72
N PHE A 308 -3.94 12.21 -21.39
CA PHE A 308 -3.91 12.67 -20.01
C PHE A 308 -5.29 12.62 -19.35
N LEU A 309 -6.35 13.07 -20.01
CA LEU A 309 -7.69 13.12 -19.42
C LEU A 309 -8.42 11.77 -19.45
N GLY A 310 -8.25 10.99 -20.52
CA GLY A 310 -8.97 9.72 -20.71
C GLY A 310 -8.19 8.50 -20.21
N ILE A 311 -7.07 8.21 -20.88
CA ILE A 311 -6.33 6.95 -20.67
C ILE A 311 -5.68 6.91 -19.30
N THR A 312 -5.13 8.03 -18.81
CA THR A 312 -4.54 8.12 -17.46
C THR A 312 -5.53 7.71 -16.38
N ASN A 313 -6.74 8.29 -16.40
CA ASN A 313 -7.74 8.00 -15.38
C ASN A 313 -8.26 6.57 -15.46
N LEU A 314 -8.45 6.04 -16.69
CA LEU A 314 -8.85 4.66 -16.90
C LEU A 314 -7.81 3.68 -16.36
N LEU A 315 -6.53 3.88 -16.66
CA LEU A 315 -5.44 3.01 -16.20
C LEU A 315 -5.29 3.05 -14.68
N VAL A 316 -5.30 4.23 -14.08
CA VAL A 316 -5.26 4.36 -12.62
C VAL A 316 -6.42 3.63 -11.98
N TYR A 317 -7.65 3.79 -12.49
CA TYR A 317 -8.82 3.08 -11.98
C TYR A 317 -8.65 1.56 -12.08
N LEU A 318 -8.25 1.03 -13.24
CA LEU A 318 -8.09 -0.41 -13.44
C LEU A 318 -7.03 -1.01 -12.51
N ILE A 319 -5.88 -0.33 -12.35
CA ILE A 319 -4.79 -0.83 -11.50
C ILE A 319 -5.19 -0.77 -10.04
N CYS A 320 -5.77 0.35 -9.56
CA CYS A 320 -6.21 0.44 -8.18
C CYS A 320 -7.34 -0.57 -7.87
N LYS A 321 -8.21 -0.86 -8.84
CA LYS A 321 -9.19 -1.95 -8.71
C LYS A 321 -8.51 -3.31 -8.64
N ALA A 322 -7.45 -3.56 -9.43
CA ALA A 322 -6.67 -4.79 -9.32
C ALA A 322 -6.00 -4.93 -7.94
N PHE A 323 -5.49 -3.83 -7.37
CA PHE A 323 -4.92 -3.83 -6.02
C PHE A 323 -5.95 -4.18 -4.94
N SER A 324 -7.23 -3.81 -5.10
CA SER A 324 -8.27 -4.19 -4.14
C SER A 324 -8.59 -5.69 -4.09
N PHE A 325 -8.12 -6.48 -5.05
CA PHE A 325 -8.21 -7.95 -5.02
C PHE A 325 -7.00 -8.59 -4.32
N ALA A 326 -5.85 -7.90 -4.29
CA ALA A 326 -4.63 -8.41 -3.66
C ALA A 326 -4.45 -7.92 -2.21
N PHE A 327 -5.17 -6.88 -1.82
CA PHE A 327 -5.05 -6.24 -0.52
C PHE A 327 -6.42 -5.84 0.05
N ARG A 328 -6.68 -6.21 1.31
CA ARG A 328 -7.93 -5.94 2.05
C ARG A 328 -8.00 -4.50 2.59
N MET A 329 -7.64 -3.54 1.76
CA MET A 329 -7.69 -2.12 2.11
C MET A 329 -8.97 -1.44 1.61
N PRO A 330 -9.39 -0.34 2.25
CA PRO A 330 -10.43 0.50 1.68
C PRO A 330 -10.09 0.93 0.26
N PRO A 331 -11.06 1.06 -0.64
CA PRO A 331 -10.80 1.43 -2.02
C PRO A 331 -10.07 2.78 -2.08
N VAL A 332 -9.07 2.87 -2.96
CA VAL A 332 -8.31 4.10 -3.20
C VAL A 332 -9.28 5.25 -3.51
N SER A 333 -9.25 6.29 -2.70
CA SER A 333 -10.15 7.45 -2.88
C SER A 333 -9.77 8.21 -4.16
N TYR A 334 -10.63 8.12 -5.17
CA TYR A 334 -10.50 8.86 -6.43
C TYR A 334 -11.10 10.25 -6.28
N THR A 335 -10.40 11.17 -5.62
CA THR A 335 -10.89 12.53 -5.37
C THR A 335 -11.18 13.34 -6.63
N HIS A 336 -10.67 12.94 -7.79
CA HIS A 336 -10.95 13.62 -9.08
C HIS A 336 -12.14 13.06 -9.86
N LEU A 337 -12.64 11.86 -9.56
CA LEU A 337 -13.82 11.29 -10.25
C LEU A 337 -15.14 11.61 -9.55
N ARG A 338 -15.11 11.92 -8.25
CA ARG A 338 -16.34 12.25 -7.48
C ARG A 338 -16.97 13.59 -7.87
N ALA A 339 -16.23 14.49 -8.51
CA ALA A 339 -16.81 15.73 -9.03
C ALA A 339 -17.81 15.52 -10.18
N HIS A 340 -17.76 14.37 -10.86
CA HIS A 340 -18.69 14.03 -11.95
C HIS A 340 -19.92 13.25 -11.50
N GLU A 341 -19.87 12.49 -10.39
CA GLU A 341 -21.02 11.72 -9.89
C GLU A 341 -22.04 12.61 -9.17
N THR A 342 -21.62 13.74 -8.59
CA THR A 342 -22.53 14.68 -7.94
C THR A 342 -23.32 15.55 -8.91
N LEU A 343 -22.99 15.55 -10.21
CA LEU A 343 -23.71 16.27 -11.26
C LEU A 343 -24.73 15.38 -12.01
N MET A 344 -24.76 14.08 -11.76
CA MET A 344 -25.76 13.14 -12.29
C MET A 344 -26.77 12.71 -11.24
#